data_1f52135f434c57a3da85ab68f5aba01b
#
_entry.id   1f52135f434c57a3da85ab68f5aba01b
#
_cell.length_a   1.000
_cell.length_b   1.000
_cell.length_c   1.000
_cell.angle_alpha   90.00
_cell.angle_beta   90.00
_cell.angle_gamma   90.00
#
_symmetry.space_group_name_H-M   'P 1'
#
loop_
_entity.id
_entity.type
_entity.pdbx_description
1 polymer ?
#
loop_
_entity_poly.entity_id
_entity_poly.type
_entity_poly.pdbx_seq_one_letter_code
_entity_poly.pdbx_strand_id
1 'polypeptide(L)'
;MNNNLISVARDNTIRISSLKLNNIIKLIVNQKASKAINQLKFNQKRISSTVLKVLNAAIANAENNKQLDIDYLYVKEAFVGKSLSMKRFRPRAKGRATKIIKPFSKLTIILEERKNLDKNKGDKK
;
A
#
# COMPACT_ATOMS: atom_id res chain seq x y z
N MET A 1 -15.66 -10.23 -13.28
CA MET A 1 -14.49 -9.37 -13.11
C MET A 1 -13.28 -10.00 -13.80
N ASN A 2 -12.58 -9.23 -14.57
CA ASN A 2 -11.46 -9.75 -15.36
C ASN A 2 -10.17 -9.67 -14.56
N ASN A 3 -9.70 -10.81 -14.03
CA ASN A 3 -8.49 -10.87 -13.22
C ASN A 3 -7.23 -10.52 -14.00
N ASN A 4 -7.28 -10.56 -15.31
CA ASN A 4 -6.14 -10.23 -16.15
C ASN A 4 -5.80 -8.73 -16.13
N LEU A 5 -6.71 -7.89 -15.70
CA LEU A 5 -6.50 -6.45 -15.57
C LEU A 5 -6.07 -6.00 -14.19
N ILE A 6 -5.83 -6.94 -13.29
CA ILE A 6 -5.54 -6.66 -11.89
C ILE A 6 -4.14 -7.15 -11.54
N SER A 7 -3.42 -6.31 -10.81
CA SER A 7 -2.12 -6.65 -10.25
C SER A 7 -2.14 -6.39 -8.75
N VAL A 8 -1.49 -7.24 -7.98
CA VAL A 8 -1.49 -7.17 -6.51
C VAL A 8 -0.06 -7.22 -5.98
N ALA A 9 0.21 -6.41 -4.98
CA ALA A 9 1.45 -6.52 -4.21
C ALA A 9 1.13 -6.44 -2.72
N ARG A 10 1.88 -7.15 -1.91
CA ARG A 10 1.68 -7.23 -0.47
C ARG A 10 3.00 -7.10 0.27
N ASP A 11 2.93 -6.50 1.44
CA ASP A 11 4.02 -6.51 2.40
C ASP A 11 3.42 -6.78 3.78
N ASN A 12 3.83 -7.89 4.39
CA ASN A 12 3.26 -8.35 5.65
C ASN A 12 4.06 -7.89 6.87
N THR A 13 5.15 -7.18 6.68
CA THR A 13 6.12 -6.91 7.74
C THR A 13 6.42 -5.43 7.93
N ILE A 14 5.44 -4.57 7.72
CA ILE A 14 5.62 -3.13 7.91
C ILE A 14 5.51 -2.81 9.40
N ARG A 15 6.56 -2.21 9.96
CA ARG A 15 6.64 -1.90 11.39
C ARG A 15 5.96 -0.60 11.71
N ILE A 16 4.63 -0.59 11.67
CA ILE A 16 3.84 0.59 12.01
C ILE A 16 2.44 0.13 12.39
N SER A 17 1.72 0.94 13.16
CA SER A 17 0.34 0.64 13.47
C SER A 17 -0.53 0.74 12.22
N SER A 18 -1.56 -0.10 12.15
CA SER A 18 -2.47 -0.10 10.99
C SER A 18 -3.20 1.22 10.82
N LEU A 19 -3.47 1.92 11.93
CA LEU A 19 -4.15 3.22 11.86
C LEU A 19 -3.31 4.26 11.12
N LYS A 20 -2.03 4.36 11.45
CA LYS A 20 -1.13 5.33 10.80
C LYS A 20 -0.95 5.00 9.32
N LEU A 21 -0.81 3.72 9.00
CA LEU A 21 -0.65 3.27 7.63
C LEU A 21 -1.91 3.55 6.82
N ASN A 22 -3.07 3.31 7.41
CA ASN A 22 -4.35 3.55 6.77
C ASN A 22 -4.52 5.02 6.37
N ASN A 23 -4.03 5.94 7.18
CA ASN A 23 -4.11 7.37 6.88
C ASN A 23 -3.34 7.72 5.61
N ILE A 24 -2.24 7.02 5.35
CA ILE A 24 -1.44 7.28 4.16
C ILE A 24 -2.08 6.66 2.93
N ILE A 25 -2.58 5.44 3.02
CA ILE A 25 -3.16 4.79 1.85
C ILE A 25 -4.44 5.47 1.36
N LYS A 26 -5.15 6.18 2.23
CA LYS A 26 -6.32 6.94 1.82
C LYS A 26 -5.98 8.01 0.77
N LEU A 27 -4.74 8.45 0.74
CA LEU A 27 -4.31 9.46 -0.23
C LEU A 27 -4.18 8.90 -1.64
N ILE A 28 -3.98 7.60 -1.78
CA ILE A 28 -3.68 7.00 -3.07
C ILE A 28 -4.80 6.15 -3.65
N VAL A 29 -5.81 5.80 -2.85
CA VAL A 29 -6.92 4.96 -3.34
C VAL A 29 -7.71 5.72 -4.41
N ASN A 30 -8.04 5.02 -5.49
CA ASN A 30 -8.73 5.55 -6.68
C ASN A 30 -7.94 6.60 -7.45
N GLN A 31 -6.64 6.72 -7.18
CA GLN A 31 -5.77 7.61 -7.91
C GLN A 31 -5.07 6.87 -9.04
N LYS A 32 -4.73 7.59 -10.12
CA LYS A 32 -3.86 7.04 -11.14
C LYS A 32 -2.50 6.70 -10.53
N ALA A 33 -1.89 5.60 -10.96
CA ALA A 33 -0.65 5.12 -10.35
C ALA A 33 0.46 6.19 -10.37
N SER A 34 0.61 6.90 -11.48
CA SER A 34 1.63 7.96 -11.57
C SER A 34 1.38 9.07 -10.55
N LYS A 35 0.12 9.44 -10.36
CA LYS A 35 -0.23 10.47 -9.39
C LYS A 35 -0.01 9.98 -7.96
N ALA A 36 -0.33 8.72 -7.69
CA ALA A 36 -0.09 8.11 -6.39
C ALA A 36 1.40 8.09 -6.06
N ILE A 37 2.25 7.75 -7.01
CA ILE A 37 3.69 7.77 -6.84
C ILE A 37 4.17 9.16 -6.44
N ASN A 38 3.70 10.20 -7.14
CA ASN A 38 4.09 11.56 -6.84
C ASN A 38 3.64 12.00 -5.45
N GLN A 39 2.43 11.64 -5.06
CA GLN A 39 1.94 11.96 -3.72
C GLN A 39 2.78 11.32 -2.64
N LEU A 40 3.17 10.06 -2.83
CA LEU A 40 4.00 9.35 -1.84
C LEU A 40 5.43 9.89 -1.80
N LYS A 41 5.98 10.26 -2.95
CA LYS A 41 7.33 10.83 -3.00
C LYS A 41 7.44 12.14 -2.24
N PHE A 42 6.43 12.98 -2.34
CA PHE A 42 6.46 14.31 -1.74
C PHE A 42 5.79 14.37 -0.39
N ASN A 43 5.32 13.25 0.13
CA ASN A 43 4.77 13.18 1.46
C ASN A 43 5.89 13.19 2.48
N GLN A 44 5.77 14.02 3.51
CA GLN A 44 6.81 14.16 4.53
C GLN A 44 6.84 13.00 5.52
N LYS A 45 5.81 12.19 5.56
CA LYS A 45 5.75 11.07 6.49
C LYS A 45 6.72 9.98 6.06
N ARG A 46 7.46 9.47 7.04
CA ARG A 46 8.48 8.47 6.83
C ARG A 46 7.97 7.19 6.20
N ILE A 47 6.78 6.77 6.60
CA ILE A 47 6.19 5.52 6.13
C ILE A 47 5.80 5.58 4.65
N SER A 48 5.69 6.78 4.07
CA SER A 48 5.34 6.93 2.66
C SER A 48 6.33 6.22 1.75
N SER A 49 7.60 6.19 2.11
CA SER A 49 8.60 5.49 1.31
C SER A 49 8.36 3.99 1.29
N THR A 50 7.89 3.41 2.39
CA THR A 50 7.56 2.00 2.46
C THR A 50 6.34 1.68 1.60
N VAL A 51 5.32 2.53 1.67
CA VAL A 51 4.12 2.38 0.84
C VAL A 51 4.49 2.51 -0.64
N LEU A 52 5.39 3.44 -0.96
CA LEU A 52 5.87 3.62 -2.34
C LEU A 52 6.55 2.36 -2.87
N LYS A 53 7.34 1.68 -2.04
CA LYS A 53 7.97 0.42 -2.44
C LYS A 53 6.94 -0.65 -2.81
N VAL A 54 5.89 -0.77 -2.02
CA VAL A 54 4.82 -1.73 -2.30
C VAL A 54 4.08 -1.35 -3.59
N LEU A 55 3.82 -0.07 -3.77
CA LEU A 55 3.16 0.42 -4.99
C LEU A 55 4.02 0.14 -6.22
N ASN A 56 5.32 0.40 -6.15
CA ASN A 56 6.24 0.11 -7.25
C ASN A 56 6.31 -1.39 -7.54
N ALA A 57 6.26 -2.23 -6.51
CA ALA A 57 6.21 -3.68 -6.70
C ALA A 57 4.94 -4.09 -7.43
N ALA A 58 3.79 -3.48 -7.10
CA ALA A 58 2.54 -3.77 -7.78
C ALA A 58 2.60 -3.34 -9.24
N ILE A 59 3.20 -2.19 -9.53
CA ILE A 59 3.38 -1.71 -10.89
C ILE A 59 4.28 -2.64 -11.68
N ALA A 60 5.39 -3.09 -11.08
CA ALA A 60 6.28 -4.05 -11.73
C ALA A 60 5.58 -5.37 -12.02
N ASN A 61 4.76 -5.85 -11.10
CA ASN A 61 3.97 -7.06 -11.32
C ASN A 61 2.98 -6.87 -12.47
N ALA A 62 2.36 -5.69 -12.56
CA ALA A 62 1.43 -5.40 -13.66
C ALA A 62 2.15 -5.42 -15.00
N GLU A 63 3.31 -4.81 -15.08
CA GLU A 63 4.06 -4.72 -16.32
C GLU A 63 4.66 -6.06 -16.73
N ASN A 64 5.34 -6.73 -15.78
CA ASN A 64 6.15 -7.90 -16.12
C ASN A 64 5.33 -9.19 -16.17
N ASN A 65 4.35 -9.35 -15.30
CA ASN A 65 3.60 -10.59 -15.17
C ASN A 65 2.27 -10.57 -15.90
N LYS A 66 1.64 -9.40 -15.99
CA LYS A 66 0.32 -9.25 -16.60
C LYS A 66 0.36 -8.46 -17.90
N GLN A 67 1.48 -7.85 -18.23
CA GLN A 67 1.66 -7.03 -19.42
C GLN A 67 0.63 -5.91 -19.53
N LEU A 68 0.27 -5.32 -18.41
CA LEU A 68 -0.65 -4.20 -18.36
C LEU A 68 0.06 -2.90 -18.73
N ASP A 69 -0.70 -1.95 -19.25
CA ASP A 69 -0.16 -0.64 -19.63
C ASP A 69 -0.04 0.24 -18.38
N ILE A 70 1.18 0.63 -18.05
CA ILE A 70 1.46 1.45 -16.88
C ILE A 70 0.69 2.77 -16.91
N ASP A 71 0.52 3.34 -18.10
CA ASP A 71 -0.15 4.64 -18.25
C ASP A 71 -1.62 4.61 -17.86
N TYR A 72 -2.21 3.43 -17.78
CA TYR A 72 -3.63 3.26 -17.48
C TYR A 72 -3.87 2.55 -16.14
N LEU A 73 -2.84 2.41 -15.32
CA LEU A 73 -3.00 1.78 -14.02
C LEU A 73 -3.56 2.76 -12.99
N TYR A 74 -4.53 2.28 -12.22
CA TYR A 74 -5.14 3.00 -11.10
C TYR A 74 -5.04 2.14 -9.86
N VAL A 75 -4.93 2.79 -8.72
CA VAL A 75 -5.00 2.12 -7.43
C VAL A 75 -6.47 1.81 -7.17
N LYS A 76 -6.87 0.58 -7.44
CA LYS A 76 -8.26 0.17 -7.25
C LYS A 76 -8.60 0.11 -5.79
N GLU A 77 -7.77 -0.55 -5.01
CA GLU A 77 -7.97 -0.75 -3.59
C GLU A 77 -6.63 -0.85 -2.88
N ALA A 78 -6.63 -0.47 -1.62
CA ALA A 78 -5.49 -0.69 -0.74
C ALA A 78 -6.03 -1.06 0.63
N PHE A 79 -5.51 -2.14 1.19
CA PHE A 79 -5.97 -2.66 2.48
C PHE A 79 -4.84 -2.67 3.48
N VAL A 80 -5.18 -2.34 4.71
CA VAL A 80 -4.26 -2.48 5.83
C VAL A 80 -4.89 -3.42 6.84
N GLY A 81 -4.12 -4.39 7.28
CA GLY A 81 -4.54 -5.29 8.34
C GLY A 81 -3.44 -5.43 9.38
N LYS A 82 -3.80 -5.99 10.51
CA LYS A 82 -2.81 -6.34 11.52
C LYS A 82 -2.07 -7.59 11.07
N SER A 83 -0.76 -7.54 11.13
CA SER A 83 0.09 -8.70 10.95
C SER A 83 0.50 -9.19 12.34
N LEU A 84 1.70 -9.73 12.47
CA LEU A 84 2.19 -10.18 13.76
C LEU A 84 2.40 -9.00 14.69
N SER A 85 2.10 -9.20 15.98
CA SER A 85 2.51 -8.29 17.02
C SER A 85 3.58 -8.98 17.84
N MET A 86 4.75 -8.37 17.91
CA MET A 86 5.82 -8.92 18.74
C MET A 86 5.67 -8.38 20.15
N LYS A 87 5.57 -9.31 21.09
CA LYS A 87 5.49 -8.97 22.52
C LYS A 87 6.83 -9.26 23.15
N ARG A 88 7.37 -8.27 23.81
CA ARG A 88 8.63 -8.42 24.55
C ARG A 88 8.41 -8.02 25.99
N PHE A 89 9.14 -8.67 26.87
CA PHE A 89 9.12 -8.36 28.29
C PHE A 89 10.47 -7.81 28.70
N ARG A 90 10.45 -6.69 29.41
CA ARG A 90 11.66 -6.17 30.06
C ARG A 90 11.62 -6.52 31.53
N PRO A 91 12.59 -7.26 32.04
CA PRO A 91 12.68 -7.46 33.46
C PRO A 91 12.92 -6.11 34.16
N ARG A 92 12.24 -5.90 35.28
CA ARG A 92 12.39 -4.71 36.09
C ARG A 92 12.90 -5.08 37.44
N ALA A 93 13.49 -4.13 38.17
CA ALA A 93 13.82 -4.31 39.57
C ALA A 93 12.57 -4.78 40.31
N LYS A 94 12.70 -5.64 41.28
CA LYS A 94 11.60 -6.26 42.03
C LYS A 94 10.83 -7.34 41.26
N GLY A 95 11.44 -7.91 40.21
CA GLY A 95 10.87 -9.04 39.50
C GLY A 95 9.69 -8.74 38.61
N ARG A 96 9.34 -7.48 38.41
CA ARG A 96 8.27 -7.10 37.50
C ARG A 96 8.76 -7.09 36.05
N ALA A 97 7.88 -7.46 35.14
CA ALA A 97 8.16 -7.38 33.70
C ALA A 97 7.22 -6.39 33.05
N THR A 98 7.74 -5.58 32.14
CA THR A 98 6.92 -4.66 31.34
C THR A 98 6.74 -5.25 29.96
N LYS A 99 5.49 -5.33 29.54
CA LYS A 99 5.13 -5.84 28.22
C LYS A 99 5.33 -4.74 27.18
N ILE A 100 6.12 -5.03 26.17
CA ILE A 100 6.32 -4.14 25.03
C ILE A 100 5.68 -4.78 23.81
N ILE A 101 4.78 -4.04 23.18
CA ILE A 101 4.12 -4.52 21.96
C ILE A 101 4.66 -3.72 20.80
N LYS A 102 5.19 -4.43 19.78
CA LYS A 102 5.62 -3.82 18.53
C LYS A 102 4.63 -4.21 17.46
N PRO A 103 3.78 -3.28 16.99
CA PRO A 103 2.79 -3.62 15.99
C PRO A 103 3.44 -3.75 14.60
N PHE A 104 2.97 -4.74 13.86
CA PHE A 104 3.30 -4.90 12.45
C PHE A 104 2.00 -4.83 11.67
N SER A 105 2.06 -4.26 10.50
CA SER A 105 0.92 -4.15 9.61
C SER A 105 1.19 -4.87 8.31
N LYS A 106 0.12 -5.26 7.68
CA LYS A 106 0.10 -5.92 6.40
C LYS A 106 -0.56 -4.96 5.41
N LEU A 107 0.14 -4.64 4.33
CA LEU A 107 -0.37 -3.76 3.29
C LEU A 107 -0.58 -4.55 2.01
N THR A 108 -1.75 -4.41 1.42
CA THR A 108 -2.07 -4.98 0.11
C THR A 108 -2.52 -3.85 -0.80
N ILE A 109 -1.86 -3.71 -1.95
CA ILE A 109 -2.25 -2.73 -2.97
C ILE A 109 -2.69 -3.48 -4.20
N ILE A 110 -3.88 -3.15 -4.69
CA ILE A 110 -4.46 -3.74 -5.90
C ILE A 110 -4.54 -2.66 -6.97
N LEU A 111 -3.88 -2.90 -8.08
CA LEU A 111 -3.92 -2.02 -9.25
C LEU A 111 -4.82 -2.61 -10.32
N GLU A 112 -5.44 -1.74 -11.08
CA GLU A 112 -6.33 -2.14 -12.18
C GLU A 112 -6.05 -1.28 -13.39
N GLU A 113 -6.04 -1.89 -14.57
CA GLU A 113 -5.96 -1.16 -15.83
C GLU A 113 -7.35 -0.67 -16.20
N ARG A 114 -7.49 0.65 -16.41
CA ARG A 114 -8.79 1.28 -16.68
C ARG A 114 -8.75 2.13 -17.95
N LYS A 115 -8.45 1.53 -19.07
CA LYS A 115 -8.37 2.27 -20.34
C LYS A 115 -9.70 2.93 -20.70
N ASN A 116 -10.78 2.18 -20.58
CA ASN A 116 -12.10 2.70 -20.96
C ASN A 116 -12.58 3.81 -20.02
N LEU A 117 -12.32 3.64 -18.73
CA LEU A 117 -12.71 4.65 -17.74
C LEU A 117 -11.90 5.93 -17.92
N ASP A 118 -10.62 5.81 -18.22
CA ASP A 118 -9.77 6.96 -18.44
C ASP A 118 -10.23 7.74 -19.67
N LYS A 119 -10.55 7.03 -20.74
CA LYS A 119 -11.05 7.61 -21.97
C LYS A 119 -12.38 8.34 -21.74
N ASN A 120 -13.29 7.73 -20.99
CA ASN A 120 -14.58 8.34 -20.67
C ASN A 120 -14.41 9.60 -19.83
N LYS A 121 -13.50 9.60 -18.90
CA LYS A 121 -13.21 10.78 -18.10
C LYS A 121 -12.63 11.90 -18.93
N GLY A 122 -11.82 11.56 -19.89
CA GLY A 122 -11.29 12.55 -20.84
C GLY A 122 -12.40 13.20 -21.63
N ASP A 123 -13.36 12.42 -22.08
CA ASP A 123 -14.47 12.91 -22.88
C ASP A 123 -15.42 13.82 -22.10
N LYS A 124 -15.47 13.67 -20.81
CA LYS A 124 -16.37 14.46 -19.96
C LYS A 124 -15.83 15.83 -19.59
N LYS A 125 -14.63 16.11 -19.93
CA LYS A 125 -14.00 17.40 -19.58
C LYS A 125 -14.18 18.46 -20.62
#